data_caeee294578009e607b1bd3c5f3b7a94
#
_entry.id   caeee294578009e607b1bd3c5f3b7a94
#
_cell.length_a   1.000
_cell.length_b   1.000
_cell.length_c   1.000
_cell.angle_alpha   90.00
_cell.angle_beta   90.00
_cell.angle_gamma   90.00
#
_symmetry.space_group_name_H-M   'P 1'
#
loop_
_entity.id
_entity.type
_entity.pdbx_description
1 polymer ?
#
loop_
_entity_poly.entity_id
_entity_poly.type
_entity_poly.pdbx_seq_one_letter_code
_entity_poly.pdbx_strand_id
1 'polypeptide(L)'
;NGTPCVLEMVSRLSDGRWIDANGSRFLLDRTRGEDMQLFLDPLTGVYSRRYFETYRTHLEGMEGVALIDVNSFKHINDTCGHAAGDAALRDIAGAIRSCIRKTDILIRYGGGEFLLLFPRMTEEIFPEKKKQIQQAVRGVRMSEFADIRLSVSVGGVCGVHPITEAIRKADYLMYLDKAEQQP
;
A
#
# COMPACT_ATOMS: atom_id res chain seq x y z
N ASN A 1 -16.09 -9.11 35.08
CA ASN A 1 -16.41 -8.92 33.65
C ASN A 1 -15.10 -8.86 32.91
N GLY A 2 -14.56 -10.05 32.56
CA GLY A 2 -13.30 -10.18 31.84
C GLY A 2 -13.53 -9.96 30.36
N THR A 3 -12.95 -8.89 29.81
CA THR A 3 -12.73 -8.77 28.38
C THR A 3 -11.75 -9.89 27.99
N PRO A 4 -12.03 -10.76 27.01
CA PRO A 4 -11.07 -11.75 26.60
C PRO A 4 -9.88 -11.02 25.97
N CYS A 5 -8.74 -11.04 26.64
CA CYS A 5 -7.46 -10.75 26.00
C CYS A 5 -7.24 -11.87 24.97
N VAL A 6 -7.39 -11.57 23.70
CA VAL A 6 -6.91 -12.42 22.61
C VAL A 6 -5.39 -12.36 22.69
N LEU A 7 -4.80 -13.35 23.32
CA LEU A 7 -3.36 -13.58 23.22
C LEU A 7 -3.12 -14.11 21.81
N GLU A 8 -2.84 -13.21 20.86
CA GLU A 8 -2.34 -13.63 19.57
C GLU A 8 -1.02 -14.36 19.78
N MET A 9 -0.97 -15.63 19.37
CA MET A 9 0.27 -16.40 19.44
C MET A 9 1.30 -15.75 18.52
N VAL A 10 2.31 -15.17 19.12
CA VAL A 10 3.45 -14.58 18.42
C VAL A 10 4.58 -15.61 18.47
N SER A 11 5.07 -16.03 17.31
CA SER A 11 6.18 -16.98 17.21
C SER A 11 7.49 -16.23 16.93
N ARG A 12 8.52 -16.54 17.73
CA ARG A 12 9.88 -16.00 17.53
C ARG A 12 10.60 -16.79 16.45
N LEU A 13 11.09 -16.11 15.43
CA LEU A 13 11.97 -16.71 14.43
C LEU A 13 13.41 -16.84 14.98
N SER A 14 14.20 -17.73 14.40
CA SER A 14 15.61 -17.98 14.79
C SER A 14 16.51 -16.76 14.65
N ASP A 15 16.09 -15.77 13.86
CA ASP A 15 16.80 -14.52 13.62
C ASP A 15 16.36 -13.35 14.54
N GLY A 16 15.57 -13.66 15.58
CA GLY A 16 15.10 -12.67 16.55
C GLY A 16 13.88 -11.86 16.14
N ARG A 17 13.30 -12.15 15.00
CA ARG A 17 12.06 -11.52 14.51
C ARG A 17 10.83 -12.24 15.02
N TRP A 18 9.73 -11.53 15.11
CA TRP A 18 8.44 -12.05 15.56
C TRP A 18 7.44 -12.02 14.39
N ILE A 19 6.58 -13.04 14.32
CA ILE A 19 5.46 -13.09 13.38
C ILE A 19 4.17 -13.27 14.18
N ASP A 20 3.10 -12.59 13.76
CA ASP A 20 1.75 -12.83 14.30
C ASP A 20 1.17 -14.16 13.80
N ALA A 21 0.02 -14.55 14.36
CA ALA A 21 -0.71 -15.76 13.98
C ALA A 21 -1.14 -15.78 12.49
N ASN A 22 -1.10 -14.63 11.80
CA ASN A 22 -1.44 -14.50 10.38
C ASN A 22 -0.21 -14.48 9.47
N GLY A 23 1.01 -14.70 10.02
CA GLY A 23 2.26 -14.70 9.26
C GLY A 23 2.74 -13.32 8.81
N SER A 24 2.12 -12.25 9.31
CA SER A 24 2.60 -10.89 9.08
C SER A 24 3.89 -10.69 9.88
N ARG A 25 4.97 -10.28 9.21
CA ARG A 25 6.21 -9.92 9.87
C ARG A 25 6.02 -8.57 10.54
N PHE A 26 5.55 -8.59 11.79
CA PHE A 26 5.64 -7.40 12.62
C PHE A 26 7.08 -7.25 13.09
N LEU A 27 7.68 -6.15 12.72
CA LEU A 27 8.85 -5.65 13.40
C LEU A 27 8.36 -5.07 14.74
N LEU A 28 8.07 -5.95 15.68
CA LEU A 28 7.86 -5.55 17.06
C LEU A 28 9.23 -5.18 17.63
N ASP A 29 9.60 -3.93 17.45
CA ASP A 29 10.51 -3.31 18.41
C ASP A 29 9.82 -3.31 19.76
N ARG A 30 10.56 -3.63 20.83
CA ARG A 30 10.07 -3.95 22.19
C ARG A 30 9.44 -2.76 22.93
N THR A 31 8.89 -1.77 22.27
CA THR A 31 8.25 -0.62 22.86
C THR A 31 6.81 -0.45 22.41
N ARG A 32 5.92 -0.98 23.25
CA ARG A 32 4.52 -0.59 23.46
C ARG A 32 3.55 -0.73 22.28
N GLY A 33 2.53 -1.57 22.44
CA GLY A 33 1.35 -1.70 21.62
C GLY A 33 0.48 -0.43 21.41
N GLU A 34 0.92 0.69 21.94
CA GLU A 34 0.29 2.01 21.79
C GLU A 34 0.79 2.76 20.54
N ASP A 35 1.95 2.39 19.97
CA ASP A 35 2.60 3.22 18.93
C ASP A 35 2.25 2.82 17.49
N MET A 36 1.64 1.67 17.25
CA MET A 36 1.32 1.25 15.87
C MET A 36 0.28 2.15 15.19
N GLN A 37 -0.63 2.75 15.95
CA GLN A 37 -1.60 3.72 15.40
C GLN A 37 -0.91 4.99 14.88
N LEU A 38 0.27 5.35 15.43
CA LEU A 38 1.06 6.49 14.96
C LEU A 38 1.66 6.29 13.56
N PHE A 39 1.69 5.04 13.09
CA PHE A 39 2.20 4.66 11.78
C PHE A 39 1.11 4.42 10.74
N LEU A 40 -0.15 4.51 11.12
CA LEU A 40 -1.25 4.45 10.18
C LEU A 40 -1.57 5.83 9.62
N ASP A 41 -1.96 5.87 8.36
CA ASP A 41 -2.55 7.05 7.76
C ASP A 41 -4.00 7.20 8.28
N PRO A 42 -4.35 8.32 8.92
CA PRO A 42 -5.65 8.46 9.59
C PRO A 42 -6.83 8.48 8.62
N LEU A 43 -6.59 8.81 7.35
CA LEU A 43 -7.64 8.86 6.34
C LEU A 43 -7.96 7.48 5.77
N THR A 44 -6.92 6.72 5.41
CA THR A 44 -7.06 5.47 4.64
C THR A 44 -6.89 4.21 5.50
N GLY A 45 -6.33 4.35 6.71
CA GLY A 45 -6.04 3.23 7.62
C GLY A 45 -4.96 2.27 7.11
N VAL A 46 -4.23 2.61 6.03
CA VAL A 46 -3.02 1.91 5.61
C VAL A 46 -1.81 2.50 6.32
N TYR A 47 -0.63 1.92 6.17
CA TYR A 47 0.57 2.52 6.75
C TYR A 47 0.84 3.90 6.16
N SER A 48 1.40 4.79 6.98
CA SER A 48 1.81 6.13 6.57
C SER A 48 3.24 6.11 6.01
N ARG A 49 3.63 7.18 5.32
CA ARG A 49 5.02 7.40 4.90
C ARG A 49 6.01 7.33 6.07
N ARG A 50 5.60 7.81 7.26
CA ARG A 50 6.40 7.72 8.48
C ARG A 50 6.78 6.28 8.82
N TYR A 51 5.87 5.31 8.61
CA TYR A 51 6.19 3.89 8.78
C TYR A 51 7.36 3.48 7.88
N PHE A 52 7.30 3.80 6.60
CA PHE A 52 8.37 3.49 5.66
C PHE A 52 9.71 4.12 6.09
N GLU A 53 9.71 5.40 6.43
CA GLU A 53 10.92 6.12 6.81
C GLU A 53 11.56 5.53 8.09
N THR A 54 10.73 5.14 9.05
CA THR A 54 11.19 4.54 10.32
C THR A 54 11.74 3.13 10.14
N TYR A 55 11.08 2.31 9.31
CA TYR A 55 11.40 0.89 9.18
C TYR A 55 12.12 0.53 7.87
N ARG A 56 12.60 1.50 7.11
CA ARG A 56 13.21 1.30 5.79
C ARG A 56 14.27 0.20 5.75
N THR A 57 15.19 0.19 6.70
CA THR A 57 16.26 -0.83 6.78
C THR A 57 15.73 -2.25 6.95
N HIS A 58 14.59 -2.43 7.60
CA HIS A 58 13.94 -3.71 7.78
C HIS A 58 13.12 -4.13 6.55
N LEU A 59 12.79 -3.16 5.70
CA LEU A 59 12.05 -3.38 4.45
C LEU A 59 12.96 -3.71 3.26
N GLU A 60 14.30 -3.70 3.45
CA GLU A 60 15.26 -4.03 2.38
C GLU A 60 15.13 -5.47 1.83
N GLY A 61 14.50 -6.37 2.58
CA GLY A 61 14.25 -7.76 2.14
C GLY A 61 12.96 -7.95 1.33
N MET A 62 12.32 -6.88 0.86
CA MET A 62 11.11 -6.99 0.02
C MET A 62 11.51 -7.35 -1.41
N GLU A 63 10.92 -8.44 -1.94
CA GLU A 63 11.20 -8.94 -3.29
C GLU A 63 10.49 -8.15 -4.40
N GLY A 64 9.36 -7.53 -4.08
CA GLY A 64 8.63 -6.68 -5.03
C GLY A 64 8.33 -5.31 -4.44
N VAL A 65 8.47 -4.29 -5.27
CA VAL A 65 8.15 -2.90 -4.94
C VAL A 65 7.31 -2.30 -6.05
N ALA A 66 6.15 -1.77 -5.72
CA ALA A 66 5.31 -1.05 -6.68
C ALA A 66 4.93 0.32 -6.15
N LEU A 67 4.97 1.32 -7.02
CA LEU A 67 4.43 2.64 -6.80
C LEU A 67 3.12 2.78 -7.58
N ILE A 68 2.13 3.39 -6.93
CA ILE A 68 0.77 3.54 -7.46
C ILE A 68 0.38 5.01 -7.31
N ASP A 69 -0.09 5.63 -8.37
CA ASP A 69 -0.57 7.02 -8.39
C ASP A 69 -2.03 7.08 -8.83
N VAL A 70 -2.83 7.86 -8.13
CA VAL A 70 -4.25 8.07 -8.45
C VAL A 70 -4.36 9.03 -9.63
N ASN A 71 -4.88 8.53 -10.75
CA ASN A 71 -5.02 9.33 -11.95
C ASN A 71 -5.99 10.49 -11.74
N SER A 72 -5.59 11.67 -12.23
CA SER A 72 -6.39 12.90 -12.16
C SER A 72 -6.81 13.29 -10.72
N PHE A 73 -6.06 12.88 -9.68
CA PHE A 73 -6.41 13.16 -8.29
C PHE A 73 -6.58 14.65 -8.00
N LYS A 74 -5.68 15.48 -8.54
CA LYS A 74 -5.82 16.94 -8.43
C LYS A 74 -7.12 17.45 -9.05
N HIS A 75 -7.48 16.95 -10.23
CA HIS A 75 -8.74 17.31 -10.89
C HIS A 75 -9.97 16.91 -10.07
N ILE A 76 -9.97 15.75 -9.43
CA ILE A 76 -11.03 15.32 -8.50
C ILE A 76 -11.18 16.34 -7.37
N ASN A 77 -10.08 16.73 -6.73
CA ASN A 77 -10.09 17.73 -5.67
C ASN A 77 -10.59 19.10 -6.15
N ASP A 78 -10.06 19.56 -7.29
CA ASP A 78 -10.37 20.90 -7.82
C ASP A 78 -11.82 21.02 -8.30
N THR A 79 -12.41 19.92 -8.80
CA THR A 79 -13.77 19.92 -9.37
C THR A 79 -14.84 19.51 -8.37
N CYS A 80 -14.56 18.50 -7.54
CA CYS A 80 -15.54 17.89 -6.64
C CYS A 80 -15.25 18.16 -5.15
N GLY A 81 -14.16 18.90 -4.87
CA GLY A 81 -13.74 19.26 -3.52
C GLY A 81 -12.94 18.17 -2.81
N HIS A 82 -12.26 18.56 -1.73
CA HIS A 82 -11.40 17.66 -0.94
C HIS A 82 -12.15 16.48 -0.32
N ALA A 83 -13.44 16.63 0.00
CA ALA A 83 -14.24 15.52 0.52
C ALA A 83 -14.35 14.37 -0.49
N ALA A 84 -14.47 14.68 -1.80
CA ALA A 84 -14.47 13.68 -2.87
C ALA A 84 -13.10 13.04 -3.02
N GLY A 85 -12.02 13.81 -2.93
CA GLY A 85 -10.66 13.28 -2.95
C GLY A 85 -10.37 12.35 -1.77
N ASP A 86 -10.83 12.72 -0.58
CA ASP A 86 -10.69 11.90 0.63
C ASP A 86 -11.48 10.59 0.52
N ALA A 87 -12.69 10.64 0.00
CA ALA A 87 -13.49 9.45 -0.28
C ALA A 87 -12.79 8.56 -1.32
N ALA A 88 -12.29 9.14 -2.42
CA ALA A 88 -11.55 8.42 -3.45
C ALA A 88 -10.33 7.68 -2.86
N LEU A 89 -9.55 8.33 -2.00
CA LEU A 89 -8.38 7.71 -1.35
C LEU A 89 -8.75 6.54 -0.45
N ARG A 90 -9.84 6.65 0.34
CA ARG A 90 -10.33 5.56 1.19
C ARG A 90 -10.77 4.36 0.35
N ASP A 91 -11.54 4.60 -0.68
CA ASP A 91 -12.08 3.57 -1.55
C ASP A 91 -10.97 2.88 -2.36
N ILE A 92 -10.00 3.63 -2.89
CA ILE A 92 -8.81 3.09 -3.57
C ILE A 92 -7.97 2.24 -2.62
N ALA A 93 -7.69 2.72 -1.41
CA ALA A 93 -6.96 1.94 -0.42
C ALA A 93 -7.67 0.62 -0.09
N GLY A 94 -9.00 0.66 0.06
CA GLY A 94 -9.83 -0.53 0.24
C GLY A 94 -9.76 -1.51 -0.93
N ALA A 95 -9.85 -1.00 -2.16
CA ALA A 95 -9.75 -1.80 -3.38
C ALA A 95 -8.36 -2.46 -3.50
N ILE A 96 -7.27 -1.73 -3.26
CA ILE A 96 -5.92 -2.30 -3.28
C ILE A 96 -5.78 -3.38 -2.20
N ARG A 97 -6.26 -3.12 -0.97
CA ARG A 97 -6.23 -4.09 0.13
C ARG A 97 -6.93 -5.40 -0.22
N SER A 98 -8.03 -5.36 -0.97
CA SER A 98 -8.74 -6.56 -1.41
C SER A 98 -7.95 -7.43 -2.40
N CYS A 99 -6.94 -6.85 -3.07
CA CYS A 99 -6.11 -7.51 -4.08
C CYS A 99 -4.80 -8.07 -3.54
N ILE A 100 -4.43 -7.75 -2.29
CA ILE A 100 -3.13 -8.07 -1.71
C ILE A 100 -3.26 -9.03 -0.53
N ARG A 101 -2.16 -9.70 -0.21
CA ARG A 101 -2.09 -10.62 0.94
C ARG A 101 -1.91 -9.81 2.23
N LYS A 102 -2.24 -10.42 3.36
CA LYS A 102 -1.96 -9.84 4.69
C LYS A 102 -0.48 -9.58 4.95
N THR A 103 0.40 -10.32 4.28
CA THR A 103 1.85 -10.18 4.36
C THR A 103 2.40 -9.02 3.52
N ASP A 104 1.61 -8.51 2.58
CA ASP A 104 2.00 -7.40 1.73
C ASP A 104 1.76 -6.08 2.49
N ILE A 105 2.61 -5.10 2.27
CA ILE A 105 2.59 -3.85 3.02
C ILE A 105 2.12 -2.74 2.10
N LEU A 106 0.97 -2.15 2.40
CA LEU A 106 0.44 -0.99 1.69
C LEU A 106 0.66 0.27 2.52
N ILE A 107 1.28 1.26 1.90
CA ILE A 107 1.70 2.53 2.52
C ILE A 107 1.11 3.68 1.71
N ARG A 108 0.49 4.64 2.35
CA ARG A 108 0.20 5.94 1.71
C ARG A 108 1.49 6.75 1.71
N TYR A 109 2.09 6.90 0.53
CA TYR A 109 3.43 7.46 0.36
C TYR A 109 3.41 8.97 0.11
N GLY A 110 2.35 9.46 -0.54
CA GLY A 110 2.12 10.87 -0.84
C GLY A 110 0.64 11.22 -0.84
N GLY A 111 0.27 12.35 -1.41
CA GLY A 111 -1.11 12.83 -1.47
C GLY A 111 -2.05 11.82 -2.13
N GLY A 112 -1.81 11.50 -3.41
CA GLY A 112 -2.51 10.47 -4.18
C GLY A 112 -1.66 9.25 -4.49
N GLU A 113 -0.56 9.03 -3.76
CA GLU A 113 0.43 8.00 -4.06
C GLU A 113 0.45 6.91 -2.99
N PHE A 114 0.54 5.65 -3.43
CA PHE A 114 0.70 4.50 -2.56
C PHE A 114 1.95 3.71 -2.94
N LEU A 115 2.69 3.25 -1.93
CA LEU A 115 3.79 2.32 -2.06
C LEU A 115 3.33 0.95 -1.58
N LEU A 116 3.50 -0.06 -2.43
CA LEU A 116 3.13 -1.43 -2.14
C LEU A 116 4.38 -2.30 -2.15
N LEU A 117 4.62 -2.99 -1.05
CA LEU A 117 5.79 -3.83 -0.83
C LEU A 117 5.35 -5.29 -0.69
N PHE A 118 6.03 -6.17 -1.41
CA PHE A 118 5.75 -7.60 -1.44
C PHE A 118 6.94 -8.36 -0.88
N PRO A 119 6.78 -9.13 0.22
CA PRO A 119 7.83 -10.02 0.73
C PRO A 119 8.22 -11.11 -0.27
N ARG A 120 7.28 -11.47 -1.17
CA ARG A 120 7.47 -12.49 -2.22
C ARG A 120 6.71 -12.06 -3.47
N MET A 121 7.44 -11.71 -4.50
CA MET A 121 6.89 -11.35 -5.81
C MET A 121 7.94 -11.65 -6.88
N THR A 122 7.49 -12.15 -8.02
CA THR A 122 8.36 -12.39 -9.18
C THR A 122 7.91 -11.54 -10.37
N GLU A 123 8.81 -11.38 -11.33
CA GLU A 123 8.53 -10.60 -12.56
C GLU A 123 7.38 -11.22 -13.38
N GLU A 124 7.21 -12.54 -13.33
CA GLU A 124 6.14 -13.25 -14.06
C GLU A 124 4.76 -13.01 -13.43
N ILE A 125 4.70 -12.86 -12.10
CA ILE A 125 3.43 -12.69 -11.35
C ILE A 125 3.00 -11.22 -11.30
N PHE A 126 3.96 -10.31 -11.29
CA PHE A 126 3.68 -8.88 -11.09
C PHE A 126 2.71 -8.27 -12.11
N PRO A 127 2.79 -8.58 -13.44
CA PRO A 127 1.86 -8.00 -14.43
C PRO A 127 0.39 -8.34 -14.14
N GLU A 128 0.10 -9.57 -13.72
CA GLU A 128 -1.25 -9.97 -13.37
C GLU A 128 -1.71 -9.25 -12.08
N LYS A 129 -0.81 -9.09 -11.09
CA LYS A 129 -1.09 -8.33 -9.87
C LYS A 129 -1.41 -6.87 -10.18
N LYS A 130 -0.62 -6.22 -11.05
CA LYS A 130 -0.87 -4.86 -11.55
C LYS A 130 -2.28 -4.75 -12.14
N LYS A 131 -2.62 -5.66 -13.05
CA LYS A 131 -3.93 -5.69 -13.71
C LYS A 131 -5.08 -5.86 -12.71
N GLN A 132 -4.93 -6.77 -11.73
CA GLN A 132 -5.92 -6.97 -10.67
C GLN A 132 -6.17 -5.69 -9.88
N ILE A 133 -5.11 -4.97 -9.47
CA ILE A 133 -5.22 -3.71 -8.75
C ILE A 133 -5.95 -2.66 -9.60
N GLN A 134 -5.54 -2.47 -10.84
CA GLN A 134 -6.15 -1.50 -11.74
C GLN A 134 -7.64 -1.81 -11.99
N GLN A 135 -7.99 -3.07 -12.17
CA GLN A 135 -9.38 -3.50 -12.36
C GLN A 135 -10.22 -3.29 -11.09
N ALA A 136 -9.69 -3.64 -9.93
CA ALA A 136 -10.37 -3.43 -8.66
C ALA A 136 -10.68 -1.95 -8.44
N VAL A 137 -9.72 -1.06 -8.67
CA VAL A 137 -9.91 0.39 -8.55
C VAL A 137 -10.93 0.90 -9.58
N ARG A 138 -10.86 0.48 -10.84
CA ARG A 138 -11.86 0.86 -11.87
C ARG A 138 -13.27 0.36 -11.55
N GLY A 139 -13.36 -0.73 -10.79
CA GLY A 139 -14.64 -1.30 -10.31
C GLY A 139 -15.28 -0.52 -9.16
N VAL A 140 -14.54 0.35 -8.48
CA VAL A 140 -15.07 1.15 -7.36
C VAL A 140 -16.21 2.05 -7.84
N ARG A 141 -17.26 2.09 -7.02
CA ARG A 141 -18.37 3.03 -7.17
C ARG A 141 -18.50 3.82 -5.87
N MET A 142 -18.12 5.08 -5.91
CA MET A 142 -18.21 5.97 -4.77
C MET A 142 -19.66 6.28 -4.46
N SER A 143 -20.11 6.04 -3.22
CA SER A 143 -21.53 6.17 -2.84
C SER A 143 -22.05 7.58 -3.02
N GLU A 144 -21.24 8.58 -2.63
CA GLU A 144 -21.65 10.00 -2.64
C GLU A 144 -21.25 10.73 -3.93
N PHE A 145 -20.38 10.12 -4.77
CA PHE A 145 -19.80 10.71 -5.96
C PHE A 145 -19.83 9.71 -7.14
N ALA A 146 -21.04 9.24 -7.47
CA ALA A 146 -21.25 8.12 -8.41
C ALA A 146 -20.70 8.36 -9.83
N ASP A 147 -20.56 9.61 -10.24
CA ASP A 147 -20.07 10.01 -11.56
C ASP A 147 -18.53 9.95 -11.68
N ILE A 148 -17.83 9.97 -10.53
CA ILE A 148 -16.36 9.89 -10.53
C ILE A 148 -15.91 8.47 -10.88
N ARG A 149 -15.06 8.36 -11.91
CA ARG A 149 -14.43 7.10 -12.30
C ARG A 149 -12.99 7.10 -11.79
N LEU A 150 -12.70 6.17 -10.89
CA LEU A 150 -11.36 6.04 -10.31
C LEU A 150 -10.48 5.16 -11.19
N SER A 151 -9.25 5.56 -11.34
CA SER A 151 -8.20 4.75 -11.96
C SER A 151 -6.84 5.06 -11.35
N VAL A 152 -5.91 4.12 -11.48
CA VAL A 152 -4.55 4.25 -10.97
C VAL A 152 -3.54 3.83 -12.02
N SER A 153 -2.39 4.50 -12.00
CA SER A 153 -1.20 4.09 -12.71
C SER A 153 -0.29 3.32 -11.76
N VAL A 154 0.29 2.23 -12.24
CA VAL A 154 1.08 1.30 -11.43
C VAL A 154 2.38 0.97 -12.11
N GLY A 155 3.49 1.27 -11.47
CA GLY A 155 4.82 0.80 -11.86
C GLY A 155 5.43 -0.06 -10.78
N GLY A 156 6.16 -1.10 -11.14
CA GLY A 156 6.79 -1.95 -10.14
C GLY A 156 7.92 -2.78 -10.70
N VAL A 157 8.76 -3.24 -9.78
CA VAL A 157 9.95 -4.04 -10.05
C VAL A 157 10.07 -5.18 -9.04
N CYS A 158 10.76 -6.23 -9.42
CA CYS A 158 11.06 -7.37 -8.56
C CYS A 158 12.57 -7.61 -8.49
N GLY A 159 13.07 -8.12 -7.36
CA GLY A 159 14.47 -8.46 -7.16
C GLY A 159 15.46 -7.29 -7.24
N VAL A 160 15.00 -6.05 -7.07
CA VAL A 160 15.84 -4.84 -7.15
C VAL A 160 16.17 -4.33 -5.75
N HIS A 161 17.46 -4.19 -5.48
CA HIS A 161 18.00 -3.68 -4.22
C HIS A 161 19.06 -2.59 -4.47
N PRO A 162 19.24 -1.63 -3.55
CA PRO A 162 18.45 -1.41 -2.32
C PRO A 162 17.01 -0.94 -2.63
N ILE A 163 16.14 -0.94 -1.62
CA ILE A 163 14.71 -0.55 -1.76
C ILE A 163 14.53 0.85 -2.36
N THR A 164 15.45 1.76 -2.11
CA THR A 164 15.44 3.11 -2.69
C THR A 164 15.59 3.09 -4.21
N GLU A 165 16.44 2.21 -4.74
CA GLU A 165 16.60 2.01 -6.18
C GLU A 165 15.37 1.33 -6.79
N ALA A 166 14.79 0.36 -6.06
CA ALA A 166 13.54 -0.27 -6.47
C ALA A 166 12.40 0.75 -6.60
N ILE A 167 12.25 1.65 -5.60
CA ILE A 167 11.26 2.74 -5.64
C ILE A 167 11.50 3.66 -6.83
N ARG A 168 12.75 4.07 -7.08
CA ARG A 168 13.09 4.95 -8.21
C ARG A 168 12.72 4.32 -9.57
N LYS A 169 12.98 3.02 -9.74
CA LYS A 169 12.61 2.29 -10.95
C LYS A 169 11.09 2.11 -11.06
N ALA A 170 10.41 1.82 -9.96
CA ALA A 170 8.96 1.70 -9.91
C ALA A 170 8.28 3.02 -10.27
N ASP A 171 8.82 4.15 -9.79
CA ASP A 171 8.34 5.50 -10.13
C ASP A 171 8.42 5.76 -11.65
N TYR A 172 9.57 5.47 -12.25
CA TYR A 172 9.73 5.60 -13.70
C TYR A 172 8.72 4.75 -14.48
N LEU A 173 8.52 3.49 -14.09
CA LEU A 173 7.56 2.59 -14.73
C LEU A 173 6.10 3.03 -14.50
N MET A 174 5.79 3.60 -13.35
CA MET A 174 4.48 4.20 -13.05
C MET A 174 4.22 5.41 -13.94
N TYR A 175 5.22 6.26 -14.15
CA TYR A 175 5.13 7.39 -15.08
C TYR A 175 4.84 6.93 -16.51
N LEU A 176 5.49 5.88 -17.00
CA LEU A 176 5.21 5.30 -18.32
C LEU A 176 3.78 4.77 -18.41
N ASP A 177 3.34 4.01 -17.40
CA ASP A 177 1.96 3.50 -17.32
C ASP A 177 0.93 4.62 -17.32
N LYS A 178 1.24 5.75 -16.65
CA LYS A 178 0.40 6.94 -16.63
C LYS A 178 0.29 7.59 -18.01
N ALA A 179 1.40 7.68 -18.74
CA ALA A 179 1.43 8.23 -20.10
C ALA A 179 0.62 7.37 -21.08
N GLU A 180 0.64 6.04 -20.93
CA GLU A 180 -0.16 5.12 -21.76
C GLU A 180 -1.67 5.20 -21.50
N GLN A 181 -2.08 5.65 -20.31
CA GLN A 181 -3.49 5.74 -19.91
C GLN A 181 -4.11 7.13 -20.18
N GLN A 182 -3.31 8.12 -20.51
CA GLN A 182 -3.78 9.45 -20.92
C GLN A 182 -3.91 9.46 -22.44
N PRO A 183 -5.10 9.75 -23.01
CA PRO A 183 -5.30 9.86 -24.45
C PRO A 183 -4.57 11.09 -25.03
#